data_30ae1c21a2ec78b17f2d9dd94896f363
#
_entry.id   30ae1c21a2ec78b17f2d9dd94896f363
#
_cell.length_a   1.000
_cell.length_b   1.000
_cell.length_c   1.000
_cell.angle_alpha   90.00
_cell.angle_beta   90.00
_cell.angle_gamma   90.00
#
_symmetry.space_group_name_H-M   'P 1'
#
loop_
_entity.id
_entity.type
_entity.pdbx_description
1 polymer ?
#
loop_
_entity_poly.entity_id
_entity_poly.type
_entity_poly.pdbx_seq_one_letter_code
_entity_poly.pdbx_strand_id
1 'polypeptide(L)'
;MRYTYVRQHDTTDCAAACLAMVCLHYKKEITITRLRDMMGTDLKGTNLTGMEKAAQELGFSTAAVRVDRENFLSEFTTPCIAQVITDEGLAHFVTVFKKTTIKDDGERRRHMVRQEEERKKCADEGKKFRCRDYVIIGDPAKELKKISLDEFYKNFTGVLLLMTPTSEFKTGKQKQGSMVKRFLDLLWPQK
;
A
#
# COMPACT_ATOMS: atom_id res chain seq x y z
N MET A 1 1.56 12.64 -13.50
CA MET A 1 0.40 12.12 -12.75
C MET A 1 0.55 12.57 -11.30
N ARG A 2 -0.44 13.22 -10.71
CA ARG A 2 -0.37 13.70 -9.31
C ARG A 2 -0.91 12.58 -8.43
N TYR A 3 -0.08 12.03 -7.52
CA TYR A 3 -0.51 11.02 -6.57
C TYR A 3 -1.42 11.66 -5.51
N THR A 4 -2.53 11.01 -5.18
CA THR A 4 -3.45 11.48 -4.16
C THR A 4 -3.06 10.90 -2.81
N TYR A 5 -2.84 11.75 -1.83
CA TYR A 5 -2.46 11.38 -0.48
C TYR A 5 -3.67 11.49 0.47
N VAL A 6 -3.82 10.48 1.33
CA VAL A 6 -4.84 10.43 2.39
C VAL A 6 -4.14 10.22 3.72
N ARG A 7 -4.32 11.16 4.64
CA ARG A 7 -3.78 11.06 6.00
C ARG A 7 -4.71 10.22 6.86
N GLN A 8 -4.15 9.34 7.70
CA GLN A 8 -4.93 8.64 8.72
C GLN A 8 -5.42 9.60 9.80
N HIS A 9 -6.55 9.29 10.41
CA HIS A 9 -7.11 10.09 11.52
C HIS A 9 -6.70 9.50 12.87
N ASP A 10 -6.56 8.19 12.95
CA ASP A 10 -6.20 7.42 14.13
C ASP A 10 -5.02 6.47 13.80
N THR A 11 -4.32 6.00 14.82
CA THR A 11 -3.21 5.04 14.70
C THR A 11 -3.64 3.71 14.06
N THR A 12 -4.91 3.33 14.20
CA THR A 12 -5.49 2.11 13.62
C THR A 12 -5.96 2.25 12.17
N ASP A 13 -5.90 3.47 11.58
CA ASP A 13 -6.45 3.78 10.26
C ASP A 13 -5.49 3.56 9.10
N CYS A 14 -4.24 3.15 9.34
CA CYS A 14 -3.22 3.07 8.28
C CYS A 14 -3.67 2.22 7.08
N ALA A 15 -4.28 1.06 7.33
CA ALA A 15 -4.81 0.18 6.31
C ALA A 15 -5.93 0.83 5.49
N ALA A 16 -6.89 1.47 6.17
CA ALA A 16 -8.02 2.14 5.53
C ALA A 16 -7.57 3.35 4.70
N ALA A 17 -6.63 4.14 5.20
CA ALA A 17 -6.06 5.26 4.47
C ALA A 17 -5.26 4.80 3.23
N CYS A 18 -4.49 3.70 3.34
CA CYS A 18 -3.80 3.11 2.20
C CYS A 18 -4.78 2.63 1.12
N LEU A 19 -5.83 1.90 1.48
CA LEU A 19 -6.83 1.45 0.51
C LEU A 19 -7.61 2.63 -0.09
N ALA A 20 -7.88 3.70 0.68
CA ALA A 20 -8.46 4.94 0.16
C ALA A 20 -7.56 5.59 -0.90
N MET A 21 -6.24 5.65 -0.67
CA MET A 21 -5.28 6.16 -1.66
C MET A 21 -5.29 5.34 -2.96
N VAL A 22 -5.37 4.01 -2.87
CA VAL A 22 -5.49 3.13 -4.04
C VAL A 22 -6.82 3.38 -4.76
N CYS A 23 -7.94 3.43 -4.04
CA CYS A 23 -9.25 3.73 -4.61
C CYS A 23 -9.26 5.07 -5.35
N LEU A 24 -8.71 6.12 -4.76
CA LEU A 24 -8.61 7.44 -5.38
C LEU A 24 -7.73 7.46 -6.65
N HIS A 25 -6.67 6.66 -6.68
CA HIS A 25 -5.87 6.48 -7.90
C HIS A 25 -6.74 5.98 -9.06
N TYR A 26 -7.65 5.07 -8.78
CA TYR A 26 -8.63 4.53 -9.75
C TYR A 26 -9.94 5.32 -9.79
N LYS A 27 -9.95 6.58 -9.30
CA LYS A 27 -11.11 7.50 -9.36
C LYS A 27 -12.35 7.01 -8.60
N LYS A 28 -12.16 6.27 -7.52
CA LYS A 28 -13.21 5.89 -6.59
C LYS A 28 -13.02 6.62 -5.27
N GLU A 29 -13.99 7.43 -4.87
CA GLU A 29 -13.99 8.10 -3.58
C GLU A 29 -14.74 7.26 -2.55
N ILE A 30 -14.05 6.92 -1.46
CA ILE A 30 -14.63 6.19 -0.32
C ILE A 30 -14.01 6.74 0.98
N THR A 31 -14.82 6.87 2.02
CA THR A 31 -14.37 7.41 3.31
C THR A 31 -13.58 6.38 4.11
N ILE A 32 -12.63 6.86 4.92
CA ILE A 32 -11.86 6.00 5.85
C ILE A 32 -12.81 5.23 6.76
N THR A 33 -13.83 5.88 7.33
CA THR A 33 -14.83 5.23 8.19
C THR A 33 -15.50 4.04 7.51
N ARG A 34 -15.91 4.20 6.23
CA ARG A 34 -16.52 3.11 5.49
C ARG A 34 -15.56 1.96 5.23
N LEU A 35 -14.30 2.26 4.93
CA LEU A 35 -13.26 1.25 4.76
C LEU A 35 -12.96 0.50 6.05
N ARG A 36 -12.91 1.19 7.19
CA ARG A 36 -12.78 0.55 8.52
C ARG A 36 -13.87 -0.49 8.76
N ASP A 37 -15.13 -0.09 8.50
CA ASP A 37 -16.29 -1.00 8.65
C ASP A 37 -16.13 -2.24 7.77
N MET A 38 -15.76 -2.06 6.49
CA MET A 38 -15.58 -3.16 5.54
C MET A 38 -14.41 -4.07 5.91
N MET A 39 -13.33 -3.53 6.48
CA MET A 39 -12.15 -4.27 6.91
C MET A 39 -12.32 -4.98 8.25
N GLY A 40 -13.35 -4.64 9.02
CA GLY A 40 -13.49 -5.09 10.41
C GLY A 40 -12.36 -4.55 11.30
N THR A 41 -11.97 -3.28 11.10
CA THR A 41 -10.90 -2.62 11.88
C THR A 41 -11.32 -2.52 13.35
N ASP A 42 -10.47 -3.02 14.25
CA ASP A 42 -10.66 -2.95 15.69
C ASP A 42 -9.60 -2.07 16.38
N LEU A 43 -9.48 -2.13 17.69
CA LEU A 43 -8.50 -1.38 18.49
C LEU A 43 -7.05 -1.78 18.18
N LYS A 44 -6.82 -2.96 17.60
CA LYS A 44 -5.49 -3.43 17.18
C LYS A 44 -5.16 -3.05 15.73
N GLY A 45 -6.11 -2.43 15.02
CA GLY A 45 -5.98 -2.07 13.61
C GLY A 45 -6.62 -3.09 12.67
N THR A 46 -6.11 -3.18 11.46
CA THR A 46 -6.60 -4.08 10.40
C THR A 46 -5.52 -5.09 10.04
N ASN A 47 -5.89 -6.36 9.93
CA ASN A 47 -5.02 -7.38 9.36
C ASN A 47 -5.10 -7.41 7.82
N LEU A 48 -4.13 -8.08 7.19
CA LEU A 48 -4.04 -8.17 5.73
C LEU A 48 -5.29 -8.83 5.11
N THR A 49 -5.87 -9.84 5.77
CA THR A 49 -7.07 -10.55 5.29
C THR A 49 -8.30 -9.63 5.28
N GLY A 50 -8.49 -8.79 6.29
CA GLY A 50 -9.57 -7.81 6.33
C GLY A 50 -9.44 -6.78 5.21
N MET A 51 -8.21 -6.32 4.96
CA MET A 51 -7.91 -5.40 3.84
C MET A 51 -8.18 -6.05 2.48
N GLU A 52 -7.77 -7.30 2.30
CA GLU A 52 -7.98 -8.06 1.07
C GLU A 52 -9.47 -8.25 0.78
N LYS A 53 -10.27 -8.66 1.77
CA LYS A 53 -11.73 -8.79 1.63
C LYS A 53 -12.38 -7.46 1.25
N ALA A 54 -12.04 -6.36 1.92
CA ALA A 54 -12.58 -5.06 1.60
C ALA A 54 -12.22 -4.61 0.17
N ALA A 55 -10.99 -4.87 -0.28
CA ALA A 55 -10.57 -4.57 -1.65
C ALA A 55 -11.36 -5.40 -2.67
N GLN A 56 -11.60 -6.69 -2.41
CA GLN A 56 -12.42 -7.55 -3.27
C GLN A 56 -13.87 -7.08 -3.33
N GLU A 57 -14.48 -6.71 -2.22
CA GLU A 57 -15.84 -6.14 -2.19
C GLU A 57 -15.94 -4.81 -2.97
N LEU A 58 -14.84 -4.07 -3.08
CA LEU A 58 -14.77 -2.85 -3.88
C LEU A 58 -14.59 -3.11 -5.38
N GLY A 59 -14.40 -4.38 -5.77
CA GLY A 59 -14.22 -4.82 -7.15
C GLY A 59 -12.76 -4.91 -7.59
N PHE A 60 -11.81 -5.06 -6.67
CA PHE A 60 -10.42 -5.39 -7.02
C PHE A 60 -10.20 -6.90 -7.04
N SER A 61 -9.40 -7.38 -7.98
CA SER A 61 -8.69 -8.64 -7.84
C SER A 61 -7.46 -8.40 -6.98
N THR A 62 -7.21 -9.25 -5.98
CA THR A 62 -6.15 -9.08 -5.00
C THR A 62 -5.19 -10.26 -5.00
N ALA A 63 -3.93 -10.00 -4.66
CA ALA A 63 -2.93 -11.01 -4.41
C ALA A 63 -1.98 -10.55 -3.29
N ALA A 64 -2.00 -11.25 -2.16
CA ALA A 64 -1.02 -11.07 -1.11
C ALA A 64 0.24 -11.89 -1.46
N VAL A 65 1.37 -11.21 -1.62
CA VAL A 65 2.63 -11.82 -2.04
C VAL A 65 3.76 -11.45 -1.09
N ARG A 66 4.76 -12.33 -0.99
CA ARG A 66 6.03 -12.00 -0.33
C ARG A 66 7.11 -11.88 -1.39
N VAL A 67 7.84 -10.77 -1.36
CA VAL A 67 8.90 -10.46 -2.31
C VAL A 67 10.20 -10.15 -1.59
N ASP A 68 11.31 -10.59 -2.15
CA ASP A 68 12.64 -10.16 -1.78
C ASP A 68 13.05 -8.88 -2.53
N ARG A 69 14.27 -8.42 -2.32
CA ARG A 69 14.76 -7.17 -2.91
C ARG A 69 14.88 -7.26 -4.44
N GLU A 70 15.29 -8.39 -4.98
CA GLU A 70 15.41 -8.59 -6.42
C GLU A 70 14.03 -8.57 -7.07
N ASN A 71 13.10 -9.35 -6.53
CA ASN A 71 11.74 -9.44 -7.07
C ASN A 71 10.92 -8.16 -6.83
N PHE A 72 11.24 -7.35 -5.82
CA PHE A 72 10.62 -6.02 -5.69
C PHE A 72 10.95 -5.11 -6.88
N LEU A 73 12.09 -5.28 -7.53
CA LEU A 73 12.43 -4.52 -8.74
C LEU A 73 11.74 -5.07 -10.00
N SER A 74 11.10 -6.24 -9.97
CA SER A 74 10.34 -6.76 -11.10
C SER A 74 9.12 -5.90 -11.44
N GLU A 75 8.50 -6.14 -12.59
CA GLU A 75 7.24 -5.48 -12.95
C GLU A 75 6.07 -6.09 -12.18
N PHE A 76 5.34 -5.27 -11.44
CA PHE A 76 4.06 -5.61 -10.83
C PHE A 76 3.14 -4.39 -10.73
N THR A 77 1.86 -4.64 -10.47
CA THR A 77 0.83 -3.60 -10.43
C THR A 77 1.10 -2.58 -9.31
N THR A 78 1.05 -1.29 -9.68
CA THR A 78 1.07 -0.15 -8.75
C THR A 78 -0.09 0.80 -9.08
N PRO A 79 -0.73 1.43 -8.08
CA PRO A 79 -0.39 1.38 -6.67
C PRO A 79 -0.69 0.02 -6.02
N CYS A 80 0.14 -0.36 -5.04
CA CYS A 80 -0.07 -1.50 -4.17
C CYS A 80 0.17 -1.10 -2.72
N ILE A 81 -0.18 -1.96 -1.76
CA ILE A 81 0.03 -1.69 -0.34
C ILE A 81 1.18 -2.57 0.17
N ALA A 82 2.12 -1.97 0.89
CA ALA A 82 3.24 -2.65 1.50
C ALA A 82 3.12 -2.64 3.03
N GLN A 83 3.44 -3.75 3.67
CA GLN A 83 3.58 -3.83 5.11
C GLN A 83 5.00 -3.44 5.52
N VAL A 84 5.09 -2.54 6.48
CA VAL A 84 6.36 -2.10 7.08
C VAL A 84 6.29 -2.24 8.60
N ILE A 85 7.46 -2.22 9.25
CA ILE A 85 7.55 -2.13 10.71
C ILE A 85 8.03 -0.72 11.05
N THR A 86 7.35 -0.04 11.96
CA THR A 86 7.76 1.28 12.44
C THR A 86 9.01 1.19 13.30
N ASP A 87 9.63 2.33 13.59
CA ASP A 87 10.81 2.38 14.48
C ASP A 87 10.48 1.88 15.90
N GLU A 88 9.19 1.94 16.30
CA GLU A 88 8.66 1.39 17.57
C GLU A 88 8.35 -0.13 17.49
N GLY A 89 8.60 -0.78 16.37
CA GLY A 89 8.34 -2.21 16.17
C GLY A 89 6.89 -2.57 15.85
N LEU A 90 6.05 -1.59 15.53
CA LEU A 90 4.63 -1.82 15.21
C LEU A 90 4.44 -2.09 13.73
N ALA A 91 3.51 -3.00 13.42
CA ALA A 91 3.10 -3.23 12.03
C ALA A 91 2.35 -2.00 11.49
N HIS A 92 2.74 -1.54 10.30
CA HIS A 92 2.16 -0.39 9.62
C HIS A 92 2.02 -0.66 8.13
N PHE A 93 1.11 0.05 7.45
CA PHE A 93 0.90 -0.06 6.03
C PHE A 93 1.20 1.26 5.32
N VAL A 94 1.82 1.15 4.15
CA VAL A 94 2.10 2.28 3.27
C VAL A 94 1.67 1.95 1.84
N THR A 95 1.26 2.95 1.07
CA THR A 95 0.93 2.77 -0.35
C THR A 95 2.17 2.99 -1.20
N VAL A 96 2.53 2.04 -2.04
CA VAL A 96 3.59 2.16 -3.06
C VAL A 96 2.96 2.62 -4.37
N PHE A 97 3.24 3.85 -4.77
CA PHE A 97 2.70 4.43 -6.01
C PHE A 97 3.59 4.20 -7.24
N LYS A 98 4.88 4.18 -7.03
CA LYS A 98 5.87 3.99 -8.10
C LYS A 98 7.20 3.52 -7.52
N LYS A 99 7.96 2.77 -8.30
CA LYS A 99 9.28 2.28 -7.93
C LYS A 99 10.18 2.14 -9.15
N THR A 100 11.48 1.95 -8.94
CA THR A 100 12.38 1.46 -9.99
C THR A 100 11.91 0.07 -10.44
N THR A 101 11.81 -0.13 -11.75
CA THR A 101 11.39 -1.40 -12.35
C THR A 101 12.39 -1.84 -13.39
N ILE A 102 12.83 -3.10 -13.30
CA ILE A 102 13.72 -3.77 -14.25
C ILE A 102 12.99 -5.02 -14.74
N LYS A 103 12.58 -5.03 -16.00
CA LYS A 103 11.69 -6.08 -16.55
C LYS A 103 12.42 -7.39 -16.77
N ASP A 104 13.63 -7.34 -17.34
CA ASP A 104 14.43 -8.52 -17.63
C ASP A 104 15.08 -9.09 -16.37
N ASP A 105 14.89 -10.39 -16.13
CA ASP A 105 15.38 -11.08 -14.95
C ASP A 105 16.91 -11.15 -14.91
N GLY A 106 17.55 -11.35 -16.05
CA GLY A 106 19.01 -11.39 -16.15
C GLY A 106 19.62 -10.01 -15.91
N GLU A 107 18.98 -8.94 -16.41
CA GLU A 107 19.39 -7.57 -16.14
C GLU A 107 19.22 -7.23 -14.66
N ARG A 108 18.12 -7.67 -14.05
CA ARG A 108 17.83 -7.47 -12.63
C ARG A 108 18.89 -8.11 -11.73
N ARG A 109 19.28 -9.36 -12.03
CA ARG A 109 20.38 -10.04 -11.30
C ARG A 109 21.70 -9.31 -11.46
N ARG A 110 22.09 -8.93 -12.69
CA ARG A 110 23.31 -8.16 -12.94
C ARG A 110 23.29 -6.81 -12.22
N HIS A 111 22.13 -6.16 -12.15
CA HIS A 111 21.95 -4.91 -11.44
C HIS A 111 22.21 -5.08 -9.93
N MET A 112 21.64 -6.14 -9.32
CA MET A 112 21.84 -6.46 -7.90
C MET A 112 23.32 -6.74 -7.59
N VAL A 113 23.98 -7.53 -8.42
CA VAL A 113 25.42 -7.84 -8.26
C VAL A 113 26.25 -6.55 -8.31
N ARG A 114 26.05 -5.71 -9.34
CA ARG A 114 26.75 -4.41 -9.45
C ARG A 114 26.52 -3.50 -8.24
N GLN A 115 25.32 -3.41 -7.75
CA GLN A 115 25.03 -2.61 -6.55
C GLN A 115 25.77 -3.14 -5.31
N GLU A 116 25.85 -4.44 -5.16
CA GLU A 116 26.57 -5.05 -4.04
C GLU A 116 28.08 -4.82 -4.13
N GLU A 117 28.66 -4.92 -5.33
CA GLU A 117 30.06 -4.61 -5.59
C GLU A 117 30.37 -3.14 -5.32
N GLU A 118 29.52 -2.21 -5.80
CA GLU A 118 29.65 -0.77 -5.53
C GLU A 118 29.54 -0.47 -4.03
N ARG A 119 28.65 -1.16 -3.31
CA ARG A 119 28.46 -1.02 -1.86
C ARG A 119 29.74 -1.42 -1.12
N LYS A 120 30.34 -2.58 -1.46
CA LYS A 120 31.60 -3.05 -0.89
C LYS A 120 32.73 -2.08 -1.16
N LYS A 121 32.90 -1.66 -2.41
CA LYS A 121 33.90 -0.66 -2.80
C LYS A 121 33.77 0.66 -2.03
N CYS A 122 32.54 1.16 -1.88
CA CYS A 122 32.30 2.38 -1.09
C CYS A 122 32.68 2.17 0.40
N ALA A 123 32.38 1.00 0.96
CA ALA A 123 32.73 0.67 2.34
C ALA A 123 34.27 0.61 2.54
N ASP A 124 35.00 -0.04 1.62
CA ASP A 124 36.46 -0.14 1.65
C ASP A 124 37.12 1.25 1.51
N GLU A 125 36.51 2.16 0.72
CA GLU A 125 36.97 3.54 0.56
C GLU A 125 36.48 4.50 1.67
N GLY A 126 35.73 4.02 2.67
CA GLY A 126 35.13 4.86 3.72
C GLY A 126 34.06 5.82 3.20
N LYS A 127 33.49 5.56 2.03
CA LYS A 127 32.47 6.38 1.38
C LYS A 127 31.08 5.82 1.63
N LYS A 128 30.07 6.71 1.69
CA LYS A 128 28.67 6.29 1.78
C LYS A 128 28.14 5.88 0.42
N PHE A 129 27.70 4.63 0.28
CA PHE A 129 26.98 4.16 -0.90
C PHE A 129 25.64 4.90 -1.06
N ARG A 130 25.31 5.31 -2.29
CA ARG A 130 24.03 5.94 -2.64
C ARG A 130 23.24 5.03 -3.58
N CYS A 131 22.23 4.36 -3.07
CA CYS A 131 21.29 3.60 -3.89
C CYS A 131 20.53 4.55 -4.83
N ARG A 132 20.56 4.27 -6.14
CA ARG A 132 19.86 5.05 -7.17
C ARG A 132 18.42 4.61 -7.36
N ASP A 133 18.11 3.37 -6.97
CA ASP A 133 16.75 2.86 -7.01
C ASP A 133 15.89 3.57 -5.98
N TYR A 134 14.64 3.80 -6.36
CA TYR A 134 13.72 4.58 -5.54
C TYR A 134 12.35 3.93 -5.46
N VAL A 135 11.60 4.36 -4.47
CA VAL A 135 10.17 4.10 -4.31
C VAL A 135 9.47 5.39 -3.92
N ILE A 136 8.28 5.62 -4.49
CA ILE A 136 7.37 6.69 -4.08
C ILE A 136 6.28 6.05 -3.22
N ILE A 137 6.27 6.43 -1.95
CA ILE A 137 5.33 5.92 -0.96
C ILE A 137 4.39 7.01 -0.45
N GLY A 138 3.15 6.64 -0.17
CA GLY A 138 2.23 7.40 0.66
C GLY A 138 2.16 6.73 2.03
N ASP A 139 2.81 7.34 3.01
CA ASP A 139 2.75 6.91 4.41
C ASP A 139 1.61 7.68 5.10
N PRO A 140 0.49 7.05 5.44
CA PRO A 140 -0.69 7.73 5.97
C PRO A 140 -0.45 8.42 7.32
N ALA A 141 0.57 8.00 8.07
CA ALA A 141 0.97 8.64 9.32
C ALA A 141 1.88 9.87 9.11
N LYS A 142 2.57 9.92 7.98
CA LYS A 142 3.59 10.94 7.70
C LYS A 142 3.22 11.77 6.47
N GLU A 143 3.66 11.34 5.28
CA GLU A 143 3.52 12.10 4.05
C GLU A 143 3.68 11.24 2.78
N LEU A 144 3.43 11.86 1.63
CA LEU A 144 3.82 11.34 0.33
C LEU A 144 5.28 11.71 0.04
N LYS A 145 6.15 10.72 -0.11
CA LYS A 145 7.58 10.97 -0.35
C LYS A 145 8.22 10.00 -1.34
N LYS A 146 9.32 10.43 -1.94
CA LYS A 146 10.25 9.61 -2.70
C LYS A 146 11.44 9.29 -1.82
N ILE A 147 11.70 8.01 -1.61
CA ILE A 147 12.83 7.51 -0.81
C ILE A 147 13.69 6.55 -1.61
N SER A 148 14.92 6.31 -1.19
CA SER A 148 15.75 5.26 -1.78
C SER A 148 15.21 3.88 -1.45
N LEU A 149 15.51 2.91 -2.30
CA LEU A 149 15.12 1.53 -2.05
C LEU A 149 15.78 0.98 -0.77
N ASP A 150 17.00 1.42 -0.45
CA ASP A 150 17.70 1.05 0.78
C ASP A 150 16.99 1.56 2.04
N GLU A 151 16.47 2.80 1.99
CA GLU A 151 15.69 3.36 3.09
C GLU A 151 14.37 2.60 3.27
N PHE A 152 13.68 2.30 2.18
CA PHE A 152 12.44 1.53 2.22
C PHE A 152 12.64 0.14 2.83
N TYR A 153 13.71 -0.55 2.42
CA TYR A 153 13.99 -1.93 2.86
C TYR A 153 14.42 -2.06 4.33
N LYS A 154 14.77 -0.98 5.02
CA LYS A 154 15.03 -1.05 6.47
C LYS A 154 13.81 -1.50 7.26
N ASN A 155 12.63 -1.09 6.79
CA ASN A 155 11.37 -1.28 7.52
C ASN A 155 10.39 -2.20 6.78
N PHE A 156 10.68 -2.56 5.51
CA PHE A 156 9.81 -3.39 4.68
C PHE A 156 9.87 -4.86 5.11
N THR A 157 8.71 -5.47 5.36
CA THR A 157 8.58 -6.87 5.79
C THR A 157 8.66 -7.89 4.65
N GLY A 158 8.69 -7.43 3.41
CA GLY A 158 8.58 -8.27 2.21
C GLY A 158 7.14 -8.51 1.76
N VAL A 159 6.13 -8.09 2.53
CA VAL A 159 4.72 -8.36 2.22
C VAL A 159 4.09 -7.22 1.42
N LEU A 160 3.50 -7.57 0.28
CA LEU A 160 2.72 -6.67 -0.59
C LEU A 160 1.31 -7.20 -0.78
N LEU A 161 0.34 -6.29 -0.80
CA LEU A 161 -0.99 -6.54 -1.32
C LEU A 161 -1.10 -5.86 -2.70
N LEU A 162 -1.05 -6.67 -3.74
CA LEU A 162 -1.25 -6.25 -5.13
C LEU A 162 -2.75 -6.16 -5.41
N MET A 163 -3.16 -5.15 -6.17
CA MET A 163 -4.58 -4.91 -6.48
C MET A 163 -4.73 -4.45 -7.93
N THR A 164 -5.69 -5.04 -8.63
CA THR A 164 -6.05 -4.66 -10.00
C THR A 164 -7.56 -4.51 -10.10
N PRO A 165 -8.10 -3.40 -10.60
CA PRO A 165 -9.54 -3.26 -10.76
C PRO A 165 -10.08 -4.29 -11.76
N THR A 166 -11.19 -4.94 -11.39
CA THR A 166 -11.93 -5.86 -12.26
C THR A 166 -13.01 -5.11 -13.04
N SER A 167 -13.75 -5.82 -13.89
CA SER A 167 -14.94 -5.27 -14.59
C SER A 167 -16.07 -4.81 -13.63
N GLU A 168 -16.07 -5.32 -12.40
CA GLU A 168 -17.04 -4.94 -11.36
C GLU A 168 -16.65 -3.66 -10.61
N PHE A 169 -15.42 -3.19 -10.78
CA PHE A 169 -14.94 -1.97 -10.12
C PHE A 169 -15.66 -0.73 -10.64
N LYS A 170 -16.43 -0.06 -9.77
CA LYS A 170 -17.18 1.15 -10.10
C LYS A 170 -16.44 2.40 -9.61
N THR A 171 -16.19 3.34 -10.52
CA THR A 171 -15.61 4.66 -10.21
C THR A 171 -16.67 5.61 -9.61
N GLY A 172 -16.21 6.76 -9.08
CA GLY A 172 -17.07 7.82 -8.54
C GLY A 172 -17.22 7.77 -7.03
N LYS A 173 -18.08 8.65 -6.50
CA LYS A 173 -18.35 8.70 -5.05
C LYS A 173 -19.27 7.55 -4.66
N GLN A 174 -18.83 6.76 -3.71
CA GLN A 174 -19.72 5.79 -3.10
C GLN A 174 -20.71 6.55 -2.21
N LYS A 175 -21.99 6.58 -2.61
CA LYS A 175 -23.04 7.21 -1.82
C LYS A 175 -23.07 6.54 -0.46
N GLN A 176 -22.86 7.31 0.61
CA GLN A 176 -23.20 6.88 1.96
C GLN A 176 -24.69 6.53 1.92
N GLY A 177 -25.04 5.27 2.18
CA GLY A 177 -26.41 4.91 2.42
C GLY A 177 -26.92 5.83 3.54
N SER A 178 -28.01 6.57 3.28
CA SER A 178 -28.55 7.55 4.21
C SER A 178 -28.64 6.91 5.61
N MET A 179 -28.00 7.53 6.62
CA MET A 179 -28.13 7.09 8.03
C MET A 179 -29.61 7.01 8.43
N VAL A 180 -30.44 7.92 7.88
CA VAL A 180 -31.87 7.94 8.07
C VAL A 180 -32.53 6.65 7.53
N LYS A 181 -32.08 6.14 6.38
CA LYS A 181 -32.64 4.88 5.82
C LYS A 181 -32.25 3.68 6.69
N ARG A 182 -31.00 3.59 7.15
CA ARG A 182 -30.55 2.55 8.10
C ARG A 182 -31.29 2.63 9.43
N PHE A 183 -31.56 3.84 9.95
CA PHE A 183 -32.29 4.05 11.17
C PHE A 183 -33.77 3.67 11.00
N LEU A 184 -34.39 3.99 9.86
CA LEU A 184 -35.75 3.59 9.53
C LEU A 184 -35.88 2.08 9.32
N ASP A 185 -34.90 1.43 8.69
CA ASP A 185 -34.85 -0.03 8.49
C ASP A 185 -34.71 -0.79 9.83
N LEU A 186 -34.09 -0.16 10.85
CA LEU A 186 -34.01 -0.68 12.21
C LEU A 186 -35.30 -0.51 13.03
N LEU A 187 -36.05 0.56 12.75
CA LEU A 187 -37.28 0.86 13.47
C LEU A 187 -38.53 0.16 12.88
N TRP A 188 -38.43 -0.31 11.63
CA TRP A 188 -39.54 -0.97 10.94
C TRP A 188 -39.21 -2.45 10.71
N PRO A 189 -39.61 -3.35 11.65
CA PRO A 189 -39.43 -4.77 11.41
C PRO A 189 -40.29 -5.19 10.19
N GLN A 190 -39.65 -5.77 9.22
CA GLN A 190 -40.32 -6.38 8.07
C GLN A 190 -41.30 -7.46 8.55
N LYS A 191 -42.60 -7.28 8.31
CA LYS A 191 -43.63 -8.32 8.48
C LYS A 191 -43.48 -9.38 7.40
#